data_e108cc704f25f5ae596f31cd138064c9
#
_entry.id   e108cc704f25f5ae596f31cd138064c9
#
_cell.length_a   1.000
_cell.length_b   1.000
_cell.length_c   1.000
_cell.angle_alpha   90.00
_cell.angle_beta   90.00
_cell.angle_gamma   90.00
#
_symmetry.space_group_name_H-M   'P 1'
#
loop_
_entity.id
_entity.type
_entity.pdbx_description
1 polymer ?
#
loop_
_entity_poly.entity_id
_entity_poly.type
_entity_poly.pdbx_seq_one_letter_code
_entity_poly.pdbx_strand_id
1 'polypeptide(L)'
;MKVIKYPAKEEWSEIVERPHLDVSQLNATVQGVLDDVKNHGDEAVKRYEEKFDHAHLDSLAVTEAEIEEAEQLVSQELKDALHLAHHNIAAFHHSQKFEGVKVETCPGVTCWQKSVAIEKVGLYIPGGTAPLFSTVLMLATPAKIAGCKEIVLCTPPNKEGKVNPAILMAAKIAGVSRIFKAGGVQAIGAMAYGTESVPKVYKIFGPGNQFVMAAKQQVSLHDVAIDMPAGPSEVCLIADETANPVFAAADLLSQAEHGFDSQVFFITTSEKVLNDVKNEVEAQLEHLPRKEMAQTSLDNSKFILVKTEDEAIDLCNTYAPEHLIIATADYEQLAEKVVNAGSVFLGNCACESAGDYASGTNHTLPTHGYALAYNGVNLDSYNRKITFQHLTEEGIRNIGNAVVTMAENEQLEAHANAMRLRVNSLK
;
A
#
# COMPACT_ATOMS: atom_id res chain seq x y z
N MET A 1 1.32 -8.22 -26.11
CA MET A 1 1.01 -9.36 -25.19
C MET A 1 1.71 -10.63 -25.68
N LYS A 2 2.47 -11.30 -24.79
CA LYS A 2 3.14 -12.59 -25.09
C LYS A 2 2.21 -13.74 -24.70
N VAL A 3 1.87 -14.61 -25.65
CA VAL A 3 1.06 -15.82 -25.38
C VAL A 3 1.99 -17.00 -25.12
N ILE A 4 1.79 -17.70 -24.00
CA ILE A 4 2.57 -18.87 -23.58
C ILE A 4 1.60 -20.03 -23.33
N LYS A 5 1.86 -21.18 -23.94
CA LYS A 5 0.98 -22.35 -23.82
C LYS A 5 1.70 -23.49 -23.13
N TYR A 6 1.10 -24.00 -22.08
CA TYR A 6 1.55 -25.16 -21.30
C TYR A 6 3.03 -25.10 -20.87
N PRO A 7 3.46 -23.99 -20.21
CA PRO A 7 4.84 -23.87 -19.79
C PRO A 7 5.23 -24.95 -18.78
N ALA A 8 6.45 -25.45 -18.89
CA ALA A 8 7.01 -26.33 -17.87
C ALA A 8 7.28 -25.56 -16.56
N LYS A 9 7.24 -26.24 -15.40
CA LYS A 9 7.48 -25.57 -14.11
C LYS A 9 8.84 -24.90 -14.02
N GLU A 10 9.83 -25.43 -14.70
CA GLU A 10 11.20 -24.91 -14.80
C GLU A 10 11.27 -23.53 -15.50
N GLU A 11 10.29 -23.22 -16.34
CA GLU A 11 10.20 -21.95 -17.07
C GLU A 11 9.49 -20.86 -16.26
N TRP A 12 8.82 -21.21 -15.14
CA TRP A 12 7.99 -20.27 -14.38
C TRP A 12 8.79 -19.11 -13.80
N SER A 13 10.03 -19.33 -13.38
CA SER A 13 10.90 -18.27 -12.88
C SER A 13 11.14 -17.14 -13.90
N GLU A 14 11.29 -17.50 -15.19
CA GLU A 14 11.42 -16.53 -16.29
C GLU A 14 10.05 -15.89 -16.63
N ILE A 15 8.99 -16.69 -16.55
CA ILE A 15 7.63 -16.21 -16.87
C ILE A 15 7.16 -15.14 -15.86
N VAL A 16 7.44 -15.32 -14.57
CA VAL A 16 7.05 -14.38 -13.53
C VAL A 16 8.01 -13.20 -13.38
N GLU A 17 9.07 -13.14 -14.17
CA GLU A 17 10.02 -12.03 -14.13
C GLU A 17 9.37 -10.72 -14.54
N ARG A 18 9.68 -9.68 -13.78
CA ARG A 18 9.17 -8.33 -13.94
C ARG A 18 10.19 -7.43 -14.63
N PRO A 19 9.74 -6.38 -15.33
CA PRO A 19 10.66 -5.41 -15.91
C PRO A 19 11.61 -4.82 -14.88
N HIS A 20 12.91 -4.88 -15.12
CA HIS A 20 13.93 -4.25 -14.27
C HIS A 20 14.16 -2.80 -14.70
N LEU A 21 14.07 -1.88 -13.73
CA LEU A 21 14.50 -0.49 -13.90
C LEU A 21 15.90 -0.33 -13.32
N ASP A 22 16.84 0.25 -14.09
CA ASP A 22 18.14 0.64 -13.53
C ASP A 22 17.98 1.85 -12.61
N VAL A 23 18.03 1.59 -11.31
CA VAL A 23 17.83 2.59 -10.25
C VAL A 23 19.11 3.29 -9.80
N SER A 24 20.28 2.98 -10.37
CA SER A 24 21.58 3.51 -9.88
C SER A 24 21.71 5.03 -10.03
N GLN A 25 21.38 5.58 -11.20
CA GLN A 25 21.38 7.04 -11.43
C GLN A 25 20.22 7.74 -10.71
N LEU A 26 19.09 7.04 -10.57
CA LEU A 26 17.91 7.52 -9.86
C LEU A 26 18.25 7.82 -8.40
N ASN A 27 18.94 6.90 -7.72
CA ASN A 27 19.27 7.02 -6.31
C ASN A 27 20.11 8.26 -6.00
N ALA A 28 21.08 8.60 -6.84
CA ALA A 28 21.91 9.79 -6.65
C ALA A 28 21.10 11.09 -6.82
N THR A 29 20.20 11.13 -7.80
CA THR A 29 19.31 12.29 -8.02
C THR A 29 18.36 12.48 -6.83
N VAL A 30 17.75 11.40 -6.37
CA VAL A 30 16.84 11.40 -5.20
C VAL A 30 17.57 11.87 -3.94
N GLN A 31 18.78 11.34 -3.67
CA GLN A 31 19.57 11.74 -2.52
C GLN A 31 19.87 13.25 -2.55
N GLY A 32 20.23 13.79 -3.71
CA GLY A 32 20.49 15.23 -3.85
C GLY A 32 19.27 16.10 -3.50
N VAL A 33 18.06 15.68 -3.86
CA VAL A 33 16.81 16.39 -3.49
C VAL A 33 16.54 16.25 -1.99
N LEU A 34 16.70 15.05 -1.43
CA LEU A 34 16.50 14.80 0.00
C LEU A 34 17.46 15.64 0.85
N ASP A 35 18.74 15.70 0.49
CA ASP A 35 19.74 16.49 1.18
C ASP A 35 19.45 18.01 1.09
N ASP A 36 18.97 18.47 -0.05
CA ASP A 36 18.59 19.87 -0.24
C ASP A 36 17.39 20.24 0.65
N VAL A 37 16.36 19.40 0.70
CA VAL A 37 15.19 19.61 1.59
C VAL A 37 15.61 19.56 3.06
N LYS A 38 16.50 18.65 3.44
CA LYS A 38 17.02 18.53 4.81
C LYS A 38 17.75 19.78 5.27
N ASN A 39 18.48 20.44 4.36
CA ASN A 39 19.32 21.59 4.67
C ASN A 39 18.61 22.94 4.50
N HIS A 40 17.61 23.03 3.64
CA HIS A 40 16.99 24.31 3.26
C HIS A 40 15.46 24.34 3.44
N GLY A 41 14.84 23.30 4.02
CA GLY A 41 13.44 23.29 4.44
C GLY A 41 12.44 23.71 3.36
N ASP A 42 11.53 24.59 3.71
CA ASP A 42 10.46 25.09 2.82
C ASP A 42 10.99 25.75 1.56
N GLU A 43 12.15 26.41 1.60
CA GLU A 43 12.75 27.05 0.41
C GLU A 43 13.12 25.99 -0.64
N ALA A 44 13.70 24.87 -0.23
CA ALA A 44 14.00 23.77 -1.14
C ALA A 44 12.72 23.19 -1.74
N VAL A 45 11.70 22.92 -0.93
CA VAL A 45 10.41 22.38 -1.39
C VAL A 45 9.81 23.32 -2.44
N LYS A 46 9.72 24.62 -2.16
CA LYS A 46 9.16 25.61 -3.12
C LYS A 46 9.93 25.67 -4.44
N ARG A 47 11.28 25.61 -4.39
CA ARG A 47 12.10 25.56 -5.62
C ARG A 47 11.80 24.34 -6.48
N TYR A 48 11.57 23.19 -5.85
CA TYR A 48 11.25 21.97 -6.58
C TYR A 48 9.81 21.96 -7.11
N GLU A 49 8.82 22.55 -6.39
CA GLU A 49 7.46 22.75 -6.93
C GLU A 49 7.48 23.66 -8.15
N GLU A 50 8.27 24.74 -8.13
CA GLU A 50 8.42 25.62 -9.30
C GLU A 50 9.10 24.88 -10.46
N LYS A 51 10.13 24.07 -10.17
CA LYS A 51 10.89 23.35 -11.19
C LYS A 51 10.10 22.20 -11.85
N PHE A 52 9.35 21.42 -11.08
CA PHE A 52 8.73 20.18 -11.54
C PHE A 52 7.24 20.35 -11.85
N ASP A 53 6.53 21.08 -11.01
CA ASP A 53 5.09 21.29 -11.13
C ASP A 53 4.73 22.66 -11.70
N HIS A 54 5.74 23.51 -11.96
CA HIS A 54 5.61 24.87 -12.49
C HIS A 54 4.72 25.76 -11.61
N ALA A 55 4.69 25.48 -10.31
CA ALA A 55 3.89 26.18 -9.33
C ALA A 55 4.75 27.13 -8.49
N HIS A 56 4.48 28.43 -8.57
CA HIS A 56 5.08 29.42 -7.69
C HIS A 56 4.24 29.54 -6.41
N LEU A 57 4.81 29.24 -5.26
CA LEU A 57 4.09 29.14 -3.99
C LEU A 57 4.63 30.12 -2.94
N ASP A 58 3.76 30.99 -2.42
CA ASP A 58 4.05 31.81 -1.25
C ASP A 58 4.01 30.96 0.03
N SER A 59 3.05 30.03 0.12
CA SER A 59 2.85 29.11 1.25
C SER A 59 2.67 27.67 0.77
N LEU A 60 3.27 26.72 1.48
CA LEU A 60 3.05 25.29 1.24
C LEU A 60 1.72 24.81 1.84
N ALA A 61 1.23 25.43 2.90
CA ALA A 61 0.01 25.01 3.57
C ALA A 61 -1.24 25.34 2.74
N VAL A 62 -2.16 24.39 2.66
CA VAL A 62 -3.52 24.61 2.17
C VAL A 62 -4.31 25.29 3.28
N THR A 63 -5.07 26.33 2.92
CA THR A 63 -5.90 27.11 3.84
C THR A 63 -7.31 26.53 3.96
N GLU A 64 -8.01 26.86 5.05
CA GLU A 64 -9.43 26.54 5.23
C GLU A 64 -10.30 27.10 4.09
N ALA A 65 -9.98 28.31 3.62
CA ALA A 65 -10.70 28.93 2.50
C ALA A 65 -10.57 28.14 1.19
N GLU A 66 -9.40 27.52 0.93
CA GLU A 66 -9.21 26.63 -0.23
C GLU A 66 -10.03 25.35 -0.10
N ILE A 67 -10.18 24.82 1.13
CA ILE A 67 -11.01 23.63 1.38
C ILE A 67 -12.50 23.98 1.21
N GLU A 68 -12.95 25.15 1.67
CA GLU A 68 -14.33 25.62 1.49
C GLU A 68 -14.64 25.89 0.01
N GLU A 69 -13.71 26.51 -0.75
CA GLU A 69 -13.83 26.68 -2.19
C GLU A 69 -13.96 25.33 -2.89
N ALA A 70 -13.10 24.37 -2.54
CA ALA A 70 -13.12 23.01 -3.11
C ALA A 70 -14.48 22.32 -2.90
N GLU A 71 -15.08 22.47 -1.74
CA GLU A 71 -16.40 21.90 -1.44
C GLU A 71 -17.49 22.44 -2.39
N GLN A 72 -17.39 23.68 -2.83
CA GLN A 72 -18.33 24.29 -3.77
C GLN A 72 -18.09 23.83 -5.21
N LEU A 73 -16.83 23.51 -5.56
CA LEU A 73 -16.44 23.10 -6.92
C LEU A 73 -16.73 21.62 -7.22
N VAL A 74 -16.78 20.77 -6.20
CA VAL A 74 -17.07 19.33 -6.36
C VAL A 74 -18.56 19.12 -6.56
N SER A 75 -18.94 18.35 -7.59
CA SER A 75 -20.34 18.01 -7.86
C SER A 75 -20.97 17.21 -6.72
N GLN A 76 -22.30 17.31 -6.56
CA GLN A 76 -23.02 16.54 -5.54
C GLN A 76 -22.89 15.03 -5.77
N GLU A 77 -22.94 14.60 -7.02
CA GLU A 77 -22.75 13.21 -7.40
C GLU A 77 -21.39 12.64 -6.93
N LEU A 78 -20.29 13.40 -7.12
CA LEU A 78 -18.98 12.97 -6.63
C LEU A 78 -18.91 13.00 -5.11
N LYS A 79 -19.53 13.97 -4.45
CA LYS A 79 -19.61 13.99 -2.98
C LYS A 79 -20.31 12.74 -2.43
N ASP A 80 -21.44 12.39 -3.03
CA ASP A 80 -22.22 11.21 -2.62
C ASP A 80 -21.40 9.93 -2.83
N ALA A 81 -20.67 9.81 -3.94
CA ALA A 81 -19.77 8.69 -4.22
C ALA A 81 -18.62 8.62 -3.19
N LEU A 82 -17.98 9.75 -2.86
CA LEU A 82 -16.92 9.82 -1.84
C LEU A 82 -17.43 9.42 -0.47
N HIS A 83 -18.64 9.84 -0.09
CA HIS A 83 -19.25 9.44 1.18
C HIS A 83 -19.57 7.95 1.23
N LEU A 84 -20.09 7.36 0.14
CA LEU A 84 -20.33 5.92 0.05
C LEU A 84 -19.02 5.14 0.20
N ALA A 85 -18.00 5.50 -0.58
CA ALA A 85 -16.68 4.88 -0.52
C ALA A 85 -16.09 4.97 0.90
N HIS A 86 -16.08 6.17 1.50
CA HIS A 86 -15.60 6.38 2.86
C HIS A 86 -16.34 5.51 3.88
N HIS A 87 -17.68 5.40 3.76
CA HIS A 87 -18.50 4.55 4.64
C HIS A 87 -18.05 3.09 4.58
N ASN A 88 -17.91 2.54 3.39
CA ASN A 88 -17.52 1.14 3.18
C ASN A 88 -16.07 0.87 3.65
N ILE A 89 -15.13 1.77 3.30
CA ILE A 89 -13.74 1.70 3.76
C ILE A 89 -13.68 1.75 5.29
N ALA A 90 -14.44 2.65 5.91
CA ALA A 90 -14.50 2.77 7.36
C ALA A 90 -15.06 1.50 8.00
N ALA A 91 -16.16 0.94 7.46
CA ALA A 91 -16.78 -0.28 7.98
C ALA A 91 -15.78 -1.45 7.96
N PHE A 92 -15.10 -1.67 6.84
CA PHE A 92 -14.12 -2.73 6.71
C PHE A 92 -12.92 -2.55 7.66
N HIS A 93 -12.33 -1.35 7.73
CA HIS A 93 -11.19 -1.10 8.60
C HIS A 93 -11.55 -1.08 10.09
N HIS A 94 -12.78 -0.73 10.45
CA HIS A 94 -13.25 -0.86 11.83
C HIS A 94 -13.26 -2.32 12.31
N SER A 95 -13.56 -3.29 11.44
CA SER A 95 -13.56 -4.71 11.77
C SER A 95 -12.16 -5.27 12.10
N GLN A 96 -11.10 -4.54 11.73
CA GLN A 96 -9.71 -4.92 11.96
C GLN A 96 -9.15 -4.46 13.33
N LYS A 97 -9.98 -3.88 14.20
CA LYS A 97 -9.51 -3.43 15.52
C LYS A 97 -9.00 -4.60 16.34
N PHE A 98 -7.76 -4.46 16.80
CA PHE A 98 -7.13 -5.46 17.65
C PHE A 98 -7.66 -5.38 19.08
N GLU A 99 -8.26 -6.48 19.56
CA GLU A 99 -8.64 -6.68 20.94
C GLU A 99 -7.58 -7.57 21.61
N GLY A 100 -6.73 -6.95 22.44
CA GLY A 100 -5.66 -7.67 23.13
C GLY A 100 -6.20 -8.65 24.18
N VAL A 101 -5.68 -9.88 24.20
CA VAL A 101 -5.99 -10.90 25.20
C VAL A 101 -4.87 -10.95 26.24
N LYS A 102 -5.24 -11.04 27.53
CA LYS A 102 -4.29 -11.34 28.60
C LYS A 102 -4.14 -12.84 28.74
N VAL A 103 -2.90 -13.31 28.68
CA VAL A 103 -2.55 -14.73 28.78
C VAL A 103 -1.71 -14.93 30.03
N GLU A 104 -2.16 -15.80 30.95
CA GLU A 104 -1.33 -16.29 32.02
C GLU A 104 -0.49 -17.45 31.47
N THR A 105 0.81 -17.19 31.26
CA THR A 105 1.73 -18.16 30.65
C THR A 105 2.19 -19.23 31.62
N CYS A 106 2.21 -18.90 32.88
CA CYS A 106 2.27 -19.82 34.01
C CYS A 106 1.70 -19.09 35.25
N PRO A 107 1.35 -19.81 36.35
CA PRO A 107 0.77 -19.17 37.54
C PRO A 107 1.59 -17.98 38.01
N GLY A 108 0.93 -16.83 38.09
CA GLY A 108 1.54 -15.54 38.50
C GLY A 108 2.34 -14.78 37.42
N VAL A 109 2.33 -15.23 36.18
CA VAL A 109 2.96 -14.53 35.04
C VAL A 109 1.90 -14.22 33.98
N THR A 110 1.57 -12.94 33.79
CA THR A 110 0.56 -12.50 32.84
C THR A 110 1.19 -11.63 31.76
N CYS A 111 0.96 -11.98 30.49
CA CYS A 111 1.46 -11.26 29.32
C CYS A 111 0.30 -10.79 28.42
N TRP A 112 0.41 -9.61 27.83
CA TRP A 112 -0.57 -9.13 26.85
C TRP A 112 0.03 -8.12 25.89
N GLN A 113 -0.70 -7.82 24.82
CA GLN A 113 -0.39 -6.75 23.90
C GLN A 113 -1.46 -5.65 23.96
N LYS A 114 -1.03 -4.41 23.77
CA LYS A 114 -1.89 -3.25 23.57
C LYS A 114 -1.58 -2.62 22.21
N SER A 115 -2.62 -2.40 21.41
CA SER A 115 -2.51 -1.60 20.18
C SER A 115 -2.48 -0.12 20.53
N VAL A 116 -1.50 0.61 19.97
CA VAL A 116 -1.32 2.05 20.18
C VAL A 116 -1.05 2.70 18.83
N ALA A 117 -1.85 3.70 18.48
CA ALA A 117 -1.70 4.43 17.23
C ALA A 117 -0.31 5.06 17.08
N ILE A 118 0.18 5.12 15.85
CA ILE A 118 1.30 6.00 15.47
C ILE A 118 0.76 7.43 15.55
N GLU A 119 1.42 8.28 16.32
CA GLU A 119 0.88 9.60 16.65
C GLU A 119 0.81 10.53 15.44
N LYS A 120 1.87 10.52 14.59
CA LYS A 120 2.00 11.38 13.41
C LYS A 120 2.30 10.56 12.18
N VAL A 121 1.44 10.65 11.19
CA VAL A 121 1.59 9.93 9.91
C VAL A 121 1.55 10.89 8.74
N GLY A 122 2.35 10.62 7.73
CA GLY A 122 2.39 11.35 6.48
C GLY A 122 1.74 10.54 5.37
N LEU A 123 0.88 11.17 4.60
CA LEU A 123 0.21 10.60 3.43
C LEU A 123 0.71 11.33 2.19
N TYR A 124 1.29 10.61 1.28
CA TYR A 124 1.67 11.12 -0.03
C TYR A 124 0.61 10.75 -1.06
N ILE A 125 0.05 11.73 -1.72
CA ILE A 125 -0.93 11.56 -2.80
C ILE A 125 -0.30 12.10 -4.09
N PRO A 126 -0.03 11.24 -5.07
CA PRO A 126 0.54 11.72 -6.33
C PRO A 126 -0.46 12.63 -7.06
N GLY A 127 0.10 13.64 -7.68
CA GLY A 127 -0.58 14.45 -8.68
C GLY A 127 -0.32 13.88 -10.06
N GLY A 128 -0.21 14.45 -11.06
CA GLY A 128 0.15 13.97 -12.38
C GLY A 128 -1.07 13.83 -13.29
N THR A 129 -1.18 12.72 -14.02
CA THR A 129 -2.22 12.59 -15.05
C THR A 129 -3.62 12.32 -14.51
N ALA A 130 -3.74 11.89 -13.24
CA ALA A 130 -5.02 11.63 -12.57
C ALA A 130 -4.98 12.12 -11.11
N PRO A 131 -6.02 12.81 -10.62
CA PRO A 131 -6.14 13.17 -9.22
C PRO A 131 -6.61 11.95 -8.42
N LEU A 132 -5.69 11.31 -7.67
CA LEU A 132 -6.00 10.08 -6.93
C LEU A 132 -6.69 10.38 -5.58
N PHE A 133 -7.88 10.96 -5.62
CA PHE A 133 -8.66 11.27 -4.42
C PHE A 133 -9.14 10.02 -3.67
N SER A 134 -9.31 8.87 -4.36
CA SER A 134 -9.59 7.58 -3.72
C SER A 134 -8.47 7.17 -2.75
N THR A 135 -7.21 7.38 -3.12
CA THR A 135 -6.05 7.10 -2.26
C THR A 135 -6.08 7.91 -0.97
N VAL A 136 -6.63 9.13 -1.00
CA VAL A 136 -6.84 9.91 0.23
C VAL A 136 -7.76 9.16 1.20
N LEU A 137 -8.89 8.64 0.71
CA LEU A 137 -9.83 7.86 1.54
C LEU A 137 -9.17 6.59 2.06
N MET A 138 -8.45 5.86 1.18
CA MET A 138 -7.79 4.60 1.50
C MET A 138 -6.70 4.74 2.58
N LEU A 139 -6.02 5.88 2.63
CA LEU A 139 -4.95 6.11 3.59
C LEU A 139 -5.43 6.86 4.85
N ALA A 140 -6.23 7.91 4.69
CA ALA A 140 -6.62 8.75 5.82
C ALA A 140 -7.69 8.09 6.70
N THR A 141 -8.63 7.34 6.12
CA THR A 141 -9.70 6.69 6.90
C THR A 141 -9.15 5.69 7.92
N PRO A 142 -8.30 4.71 7.57
CA PRO A 142 -7.72 3.82 8.56
C PRO A 142 -6.78 4.54 9.55
N ALA A 143 -6.06 5.58 9.13
CA ALA A 143 -5.27 6.41 10.04
C ALA A 143 -6.13 7.06 11.12
N LYS A 144 -7.30 7.61 10.74
CA LYS A 144 -8.27 8.20 11.66
C LYS A 144 -8.87 7.17 12.60
N ILE A 145 -9.25 5.99 12.08
CA ILE A 145 -9.83 4.88 12.88
C ILE A 145 -8.81 4.34 13.89
N ALA A 146 -7.53 4.25 13.52
CA ALA A 146 -6.45 3.85 14.41
C ALA A 146 -6.25 4.83 15.57
N GLY A 147 -6.61 6.11 15.37
CA GLY A 147 -6.46 7.18 16.36
C GLY A 147 -5.14 7.96 16.22
N CYS A 148 -4.58 8.03 15.00
CA CYS A 148 -3.47 8.93 14.70
C CYS A 148 -3.88 10.36 15.01
N LYS A 149 -3.06 11.09 15.81
CA LYS A 149 -3.39 12.45 16.24
C LYS A 149 -3.16 13.48 15.16
N GLU A 150 -2.10 13.30 14.38
CA GLU A 150 -1.72 14.19 13.29
C GLU A 150 -1.60 13.38 12.00
N ILE A 151 -2.46 13.70 11.03
CA ILE A 151 -2.49 13.09 9.70
C ILE A 151 -2.12 14.21 8.72
N VAL A 152 -0.89 14.16 8.22
CA VAL A 152 -0.32 15.15 7.29
C VAL A 152 -0.45 14.61 5.88
N LEU A 153 -1.02 15.40 4.97
CA LEU A 153 -1.14 15.04 3.56
C LEU A 153 -0.28 15.97 2.72
N CYS A 154 0.57 15.41 1.87
CA CYS A 154 1.32 16.12 0.84
C CYS A 154 0.84 15.68 -0.55
N THR A 155 0.54 16.63 -1.42
CA THR A 155 0.13 16.41 -2.80
C THR A 155 0.59 17.60 -3.67
N PRO A 156 1.07 17.37 -4.92
CA PRO A 156 1.51 18.46 -5.75
C PRO A 156 0.34 19.40 -6.12
N PRO A 157 0.60 20.70 -6.17
CA PRO A 157 -0.34 21.67 -6.71
C PRO A 157 -0.36 21.63 -8.24
N ASN A 158 -1.34 22.28 -8.83
CA ASN A 158 -1.32 22.64 -10.24
C ASN A 158 -0.48 23.93 -10.47
N LYS A 159 -0.34 24.36 -11.72
CA LYS A 159 0.45 25.54 -12.10
C LYS A 159 -0.04 26.86 -11.48
N GLU A 160 -1.31 26.90 -11.09
CA GLU A 160 -1.92 28.03 -10.37
C GLU A 160 -1.71 27.95 -8.85
N GLY A 161 -0.93 26.98 -8.37
CA GLY A 161 -0.65 26.78 -6.96
C GLY A 161 -1.85 26.21 -6.16
N LYS A 162 -2.82 25.58 -6.82
CA LYS A 162 -4.02 25.01 -6.21
C LYS A 162 -3.97 23.48 -6.21
N VAL A 163 -4.45 22.87 -5.15
CA VAL A 163 -4.69 21.41 -5.07
C VAL A 163 -6.03 21.09 -5.73
N ASN A 164 -6.11 19.90 -6.35
CA ASN A 164 -7.36 19.44 -6.96
C ASN A 164 -8.51 19.42 -5.94
N PRO A 165 -9.68 20.01 -6.25
CA PRO A 165 -10.80 20.11 -5.32
C PRO A 165 -11.30 18.75 -4.79
N ALA A 166 -11.28 17.68 -5.61
CA ALA A 166 -11.71 16.36 -5.17
C ALA A 166 -10.75 15.76 -4.12
N ILE A 167 -9.43 16.05 -4.20
CA ILE A 167 -8.45 15.65 -3.18
C ILE A 167 -8.74 16.38 -1.86
N LEU A 168 -9.01 17.68 -1.90
CA LEU A 168 -9.34 18.46 -0.70
C LEU A 168 -10.66 17.99 -0.06
N MET A 169 -11.66 17.68 -0.89
CA MET A 169 -12.94 17.14 -0.41
C MET A 169 -12.76 15.77 0.25
N ALA A 170 -12.03 14.86 -0.39
CA ALA A 170 -11.72 13.53 0.19
C ALA A 170 -10.95 13.66 1.51
N ALA A 171 -9.98 14.57 1.58
CA ALA A 171 -9.20 14.84 2.79
C ALA A 171 -10.08 15.37 3.94
N LYS A 172 -11.04 16.26 3.63
CA LYS A 172 -12.02 16.75 4.59
C LYS A 172 -12.91 15.62 5.12
N ILE A 173 -13.46 14.79 4.23
CA ILE A 173 -14.31 13.64 4.60
C ILE A 173 -13.55 12.64 5.48
N ALA A 174 -12.31 12.30 5.14
CA ALA A 174 -11.49 11.32 5.87
C ALA A 174 -10.85 11.90 7.15
N GLY A 175 -10.95 13.20 7.40
CA GLY A 175 -10.46 13.86 8.62
C GLY A 175 -8.95 14.06 8.66
N VAL A 176 -8.31 14.38 7.53
CA VAL A 176 -6.92 14.80 7.44
C VAL A 176 -6.70 16.07 8.28
N SER A 177 -5.60 16.11 9.04
CA SER A 177 -5.34 17.21 9.96
C SER A 177 -4.73 18.44 9.28
N ARG A 178 -3.81 18.22 8.34
CA ARG A 178 -3.08 19.29 7.63
C ARG A 178 -2.75 18.85 6.22
N ILE A 179 -2.87 19.76 5.26
CA ILE A 179 -2.60 19.50 3.85
C ILE A 179 -1.54 20.48 3.34
N PHE A 180 -0.58 19.96 2.57
CA PHE A 180 0.53 20.74 2.01
C PHE A 180 0.65 20.54 0.50
N LYS A 181 0.96 21.62 -0.19
CA LYS A 181 1.23 21.71 -1.61
C LYS A 181 2.68 21.30 -1.86
N ALA A 182 2.92 20.00 -1.85
CA ALA A 182 4.24 19.44 -2.06
C ALA A 182 4.12 18.09 -2.77
N GLY A 183 4.80 17.92 -3.89
CA GLY A 183 4.84 16.72 -4.72
C GLY A 183 6.18 15.98 -4.63
N GLY A 184 6.31 14.87 -5.35
CA GLY A 184 7.58 14.20 -5.62
C GLY A 184 8.46 13.85 -4.42
N VAL A 185 9.77 13.81 -4.68
CA VAL A 185 10.80 13.48 -3.68
C VAL A 185 10.84 14.51 -2.56
N GLN A 186 10.64 15.80 -2.88
CA GLN A 186 10.69 16.88 -1.91
C GLN A 186 9.57 16.80 -0.87
N ALA A 187 8.40 16.26 -1.23
CA ALA A 187 7.32 15.98 -0.28
C ALA A 187 7.72 14.88 0.72
N ILE A 188 8.35 13.81 0.22
CA ILE A 188 8.86 12.73 1.08
C ILE A 188 9.94 13.27 2.03
N GLY A 189 10.88 14.06 1.53
CA GLY A 189 11.90 14.72 2.35
C GLY A 189 11.30 15.65 3.41
N ALA A 190 10.31 16.48 3.02
CA ALA A 190 9.62 17.38 3.95
C ALA A 190 8.94 16.63 5.11
N MET A 191 8.23 15.53 4.82
CA MET A 191 7.60 14.71 5.85
C MET A 191 8.63 13.93 6.70
N ALA A 192 9.73 13.49 6.10
CA ALA A 192 10.75 12.70 6.80
C ALA A 192 11.60 13.54 7.76
N TYR A 193 11.98 14.75 7.37
CA TYR A 193 12.87 15.59 8.16
C TYR A 193 12.13 16.64 8.98
N GLY A 194 10.96 17.07 8.50
CA GLY A 194 10.29 18.27 8.94
C GLY A 194 10.89 19.52 8.29
N THR A 195 10.03 20.51 8.04
CA THR A 195 10.44 21.85 7.55
C THR A 195 9.75 22.90 8.41
N GLU A 196 9.86 24.18 8.07
CA GLU A 196 9.19 25.26 8.78
C GLU A 196 7.67 25.11 8.77
N SER A 197 7.12 24.61 7.63
CA SER A 197 5.67 24.42 7.46
C SER A 197 5.23 22.96 7.69
N VAL A 198 5.96 21.99 7.09
CA VAL A 198 5.59 20.58 7.10
C VAL A 198 6.15 19.89 8.34
N PRO A 199 5.29 19.36 9.24
CA PRO A 199 5.79 18.68 10.44
C PRO A 199 6.44 17.35 10.10
N LYS A 200 7.52 16.99 10.81
CA LYS A 200 8.11 15.65 10.77
C LYS A 200 7.09 14.62 11.23
N VAL A 201 6.97 13.53 10.47
CA VAL A 201 6.10 12.39 10.78
C VAL A 201 6.91 11.17 11.21
N TYR A 202 6.23 10.14 11.72
CA TYR A 202 6.87 8.90 12.18
C TYR A 202 6.75 7.76 11.18
N LYS A 203 5.77 7.84 10.26
CA LYS A 203 5.62 6.88 9.17
C LYS A 203 4.97 7.58 7.96
N ILE A 204 5.49 7.27 6.76
CA ILE A 204 4.99 7.78 5.48
C ILE A 204 4.28 6.67 4.72
N PHE A 205 3.11 7.00 4.19
CA PHE A 205 2.24 6.15 3.39
C PHE A 205 1.99 6.77 2.03
N GLY A 206 1.71 5.96 1.05
CA GLY A 206 1.21 6.38 -0.24
C GLY A 206 1.98 5.84 -1.43
N PRO A 207 1.27 5.64 -2.55
CA PRO A 207 1.87 5.23 -3.83
C PRO A 207 2.68 6.37 -4.44
N GLY A 208 3.49 6.07 -5.42
CA GLY A 208 4.24 7.06 -6.16
C GLY A 208 5.04 6.45 -7.30
N ASN A 209 5.55 7.30 -8.17
CA ASN A 209 6.46 6.88 -9.22
C ASN A 209 7.81 6.39 -8.64
N GLN A 210 8.68 5.90 -9.52
CA GLN A 210 10.00 5.37 -9.15
C GLN A 210 10.84 6.35 -8.29
N PHE A 211 10.73 7.66 -8.50
CA PHE A 211 11.47 8.67 -7.70
C PHE A 211 10.94 8.76 -6.28
N VAL A 212 9.61 8.77 -6.13
CA VAL A 212 8.94 8.76 -4.82
C VAL A 212 9.25 7.47 -4.06
N MET A 213 9.21 6.33 -4.75
CA MET A 213 9.54 5.04 -4.15
C MET A 213 11.01 4.98 -3.70
N ALA A 214 11.95 5.44 -4.52
CA ALA A 214 13.35 5.52 -4.15
C ALA A 214 13.56 6.47 -2.96
N ALA A 215 12.85 7.61 -2.91
CA ALA A 215 12.91 8.52 -1.78
C ALA A 215 12.39 7.86 -0.49
N LYS A 216 11.23 7.20 -0.53
CA LYS A 216 10.70 6.44 0.61
C LYS A 216 11.69 5.39 1.10
N GLN A 217 12.29 4.62 0.22
CA GLN A 217 13.29 3.62 0.57
C GLN A 217 14.51 4.25 1.23
N GLN A 218 15.05 5.34 0.69
CA GLN A 218 16.23 6.02 1.25
C GLN A 218 15.95 6.58 2.64
N VAL A 219 14.84 7.30 2.85
CA VAL A 219 14.51 7.83 4.19
C VAL A 219 14.16 6.73 5.18
N SER A 220 13.74 5.54 4.71
CA SER A 220 13.41 4.42 5.60
C SER A 220 14.63 3.76 6.24
N LEU A 221 15.82 3.99 5.71
CA LEU A 221 17.05 3.42 6.26
C LEU A 221 17.40 4.01 7.63
N HIS A 222 17.11 5.31 7.86
CA HIS A 222 17.60 6.01 9.05
C HIS A 222 16.64 7.03 9.66
N ASP A 223 15.64 7.52 8.90
CA ASP A 223 14.93 8.75 9.29
C ASP A 223 13.46 8.52 9.68
N VAL A 224 12.70 7.74 8.91
CA VAL A 224 11.24 7.58 9.07
C VAL A 224 10.78 6.22 8.55
N ALA A 225 9.81 5.59 9.22
CA ALA A 225 9.22 4.34 8.69
C ALA A 225 8.38 4.60 7.43
N ILE A 226 8.22 3.59 6.59
CA ILE A 226 7.32 3.63 5.41
C ILE A 226 6.29 2.50 5.49
N ASP A 227 5.24 2.59 4.67
CA ASP A 227 4.21 1.55 4.54
C ASP A 227 4.79 0.22 4.03
N MET A 228 5.28 0.20 2.79
CA MET A 228 5.90 -0.96 2.16
C MET A 228 6.77 -0.51 0.98
N PRO A 229 7.72 -1.34 0.53
CA PRO A 229 8.31 -1.23 -0.79
C PRO A 229 7.22 -1.50 -1.84
N ALA A 230 7.26 -0.79 -2.95
CA ALA A 230 6.35 -1.01 -4.07
C ALA A 230 7.09 -0.79 -5.39
N GLY A 231 6.53 -1.30 -6.45
CA GLY A 231 6.92 -1.09 -7.83
C GLY A 231 5.72 -0.68 -8.67
N PRO A 232 5.75 -0.93 -9.99
CA PRO A 232 4.62 -0.72 -10.87
C PRO A 232 3.40 -1.58 -10.47
N SER A 233 2.21 -1.10 -10.80
CA SER A 233 0.95 -1.81 -10.51
C SER A 233 0.78 -3.06 -11.37
N GLU A 234 0.13 -4.08 -10.80
CA GLU A 234 0.04 -5.43 -11.37
C GLU A 234 -1.34 -6.05 -11.15
N VAL A 235 -1.86 -6.74 -12.16
CA VAL A 235 -3.01 -7.63 -12.01
C VAL A 235 -2.70 -9.03 -12.51
N CYS A 236 -3.15 -10.04 -11.79
CA CYS A 236 -3.28 -11.41 -12.27
C CYS A 236 -4.77 -11.78 -12.35
N LEU A 237 -5.22 -12.29 -13.49
CA LEU A 237 -6.57 -12.79 -13.67
C LEU A 237 -6.52 -14.27 -14.03
N ILE A 238 -7.21 -15.11 -13.24
CA ILE A 238 -7.40 -16.54 -13.51
C ILE A 238 -8.82 -16.75 -14.03
N ALA A 239 -8.96 -17.42 -15.15
CA ALA A 239 -10.25 -17.66 -15.79
C ALA A 239 -10.41 -19.12 -16.26
N ASP A 240 -11.63 -19.64 -16.15
CA ASP A 240 -12.08 -20.87 -16.80
C ASP A 240 -13.05 -20.56 -17.96
N GLU A 241 -13.74 -21.57 -18.48
CA GLU A 241 -14.72 -21.43 -19.56
C GLU A 241 -16.01 -20.68 -19.15
N THR A 242 -16.24 -20.43 -17.86
CA THR A 242 -17.40 -19.66 -17.35
C THR A 242 -17.12 -18.17 -17.27
N ALA A 243 -15.87 -17.76 -17.45
CA ALA A 243 -15.48 -16.35 -17.43
C ALA A 243 -16.14 -15.56 -18.56
N ASN A 244 -16.56 -14.33 -18.26
CA ASN A 244 -17.04 -13.40 -19.28
C ASN A 244 -15.83 -12.70 -19.92
N PRO A 245 -15.52 -12.94 -21.22
CA PRO A 245 -14.36 -12.36 -21.87
C PRO A 245 -14.36 -10.82 -21.90
N VAL A 246 -15.55 -10.22 -22.01
CA VAL A 246 -15.71 -8.75 -22.04
C VAL A 246 -15.32 -8.14 -20.70
N PHE A 247 -15.72 -8.76 -19.58
CA PHE A 247 -15.38 -8.30 -18.25
C PHE A 247 -13.88 -8.52 -17.95
N ALA A 248 -13.38 -9.72 -18.24
CA ALA A 248 -11.96 -10.02 -18.07
C ALA A 248 -11.06 -9.05 -18.85
N ALA A 249 -11.42 -8.73 -20.10
CA ALA A 249 -10.67 -7.74 -20.89
C ALA A 249 -10.71 -6.34 -20.27
N ALA A 250 -11.87 -5.91 -19.76
CA ALA A 250 -12.02 -4.62 -19.09
C ALA A 250 -11.15 -4.55 -17.82
N ASP A 251 -11.10 -5.61 -17.01
CA ASP A 251 -10.27 -5.68 -15.80
C ASP A 251 -8.77 -5.67 -16.12
N LEU A 252 -8.34 -6.37 -17.16
CA LEU A 252 -6.95 -6.33 -17.61
C LEU A 252 -6.55 -4.94 -18.12
N LEU A 253 -7.46 -4.25 -18.80
CA LEU A 253 -7.23 -2.90 -19.32
C LEU A 253 -7.25 -1.83 -18.23
N SER A 254 -8.09 -1.97 -17.18
CA SER A 254 -8.08 -1.05 -16.04
C SER A 254 -6.71 -1.00 -15.37
N GLN A 255 -6.03 -2.14 -15.25
CA GLN A 255 -4.66 -2.17 -14.74
C GLN A 255 -3.63 -1.65 -15.76
N ALA A 256 -3.79 -1.98 -17.04
CA ALA A 256 -2.84 -1.56 -18.08
C ALA A 256 -2.77 -0.03 -18.26
N GLU A 257 -3.84 0.71 -17.95
CA GLU A 257 -3.86 2.16 -18.06
C GLU A 257 -3.22 2.93 -16.89
N HIS A 258 -2.74 2.23 -15.82
CA HIS A 258 -2.09 2.87 -14.67
C HIS A 258 -0.71 3.44 -15.01
N GLY A 259 0.09 2.72 -15.82
CA GLY A 259 1.45 3.16 -16.15
C GLY A 259 2.07 2.37 -17.30
N PHE A 260 3.10 2.94 -17.93
CA PHE A 260 3.86 2.28 -19.00
C PHE A 260 4.59 1.01 -18.53
N ASP A 261 4.87 0.93 -17.25
CA ASP A 261 5.57 -0.15 -16.56
C ASP A 261 4.63 -1.11 -15.81
N SER A 262 3.31 -0.88 -15.85
CA SER A 262 2.30 -1.81 -15.32
C SER A 262 2.35 -3.16 -16.04
N GLN A 263 1.96 -4.23 -15.36
CA GLN A 263 1.96 -5.57 -15.91
C GLN A 263 0.63 -6.29 -15.71
N VAL A 264 0.17 -6.93 -16.78
CA VAL A 264 -1.04 -7.77 -16.80
C VAL A 264 -0.64 -9.22 -16.97
N PHE A 265 -1.15 -10.07 -16.10
CA PHE A 265 -0.86 -11.50 -16.08
C PHE A 265 -2.19 -12.29 -16.18
N PHE A 266 -2.49 -12.84 -17.33
CA PHE A 266 -3.72 -13.59 -17.58
C PHE A 266 -3.45 -15.08 -17.67
N ILE A 267 -4.13 -15.89 -16.85
CA ILE A 267 -3.97 -17.34 -16.80
C ILE A 267 -5.32 -18.00 -17.04
N THR A 268 -5.38 -18.96 -17.93
CA THR A 268 -6.61 -19.72 -18.19
C THR A 268 -6.33 -21.18 -18.52
N THR A 269 -7.31 -22.04 -18.25
CA THR A 269 -7.30 -23.44 -18.65
C THR A 269 -8.00 -23.67 -20.01
N SER A 270 -8.64 -22.63 -20.57
CA SER A 270 -9.41 -22.71 -21.81
C SER A 270 -8.77 -21.92 -22.94
N GLU A 271 -8.35 -22.63 -24.01
CA GLU A 271 -7.81 -21.97 -25.21
C GLU A 271 -8.85 -21.06 -25.89
N LYS A 272 -10.11 -21.41 -25.81
CA LYS A 272 -11.21 -20.55 -26.31
C LYS A 272 -11.22 -19.22 -25.55
N VAL A 273 -11.24 -19.26 -24.22
CA VAL A 273 -11.26 -18.05 -23.36
C VAL A 273 -9.99 -17.22 -23.56
N LEU A 274 -8.82 -17.86 -23.71
CA LEU A 274 -7.58 -17.16 -24.04
C LEU A 274 -7.71 -16.28 -25.29
N ASN A 275 -8.29 -16.85 -26.36
CA ASN A 275 -8.45 -16.14 -27.63
C ASN A 275 -9.58 -15.08 -27.53
N ASP A 276 -10.69 -15.40 -26.89
CA ASP A 276 -11.82 -14.48 -26.73
C ASP A 276 -11.41 -13.25 -25.91
N VAL A 277 -10.74 -13.43 -24.77
CA VAL A 277 -10.22 -12.32 -23.93
C VAL A 277 -9.18 -11.49 -24.70
N LYS A 278 -8.28 -12.14 -25.43
CA LYS A 278 -7.29 -11.43 -26.24
C LYS A 278 -7.95 -10.52 -27.28
N ASN A 279 -8.95 -11.05 -28.01
CA ASN A 279 -9.69 -10.29 -29.02
C ASN A 279 -10.45 -9.12 -28.38
N GLU A 280 -11.07 -9.33 -27.22
CA GLU A 280 -11.77 -8.29 -26.47
C GLU A 280 -10.82 -7.20 -25.96
N VAL A 281 -9.64 -7.57 -25.46
CA VAL A 281 -8.60 -6.59 -25.06
C VAL A 281 -8.19 -5.71 -26.25
N GLU A 282 -7.95 -6.32 -27.43
CA GLU A 282 -7.61 -5.57 -28.64
C GLU A 282 -8.75 -4.64 -29.07
N ALA A 283 -10.00 -5.11 -29.01
CA ALA A 283 -11.17 -4.30 -29.39
C ALA A 283 -11.42 -3.13 -28.41
N GLN A 284 -11.38 -3.39 -27.11
CA GLN A 284 -11.63 -2.36 -26.11
C GLN A 284 -10.50 -1.33 -26.01
N LEU A 285 -9.24 -1.74 -26.21
CA LEU A 285 -8.06 -0.86 -26.23
C LEU A 285 -8.20 0.27 -27.25
N GLU A 286 -8.84 0.02 -28.40
CA GLU A 286 -9.03 1.03 -29.44
C GLU A 286 -9.85 2.24 -28.97
N HIS A 287 -10.65 2.08 -27.91
CA HIS A 287 -11.54 3.10 -27.38
C HIS A 287 -11.02 3.79 -26.11
N LEU A 288 -9.85 3.35 -25.58
CA LEU A 288 -9.30 3.92 -24.36
C LEU A 288 -8.64 5.28 -24.62
N PRO A 289 -8.91 6.31 -23.80
CA PRO A 289 -8.21 7.60 -23.88
C PRO A 289 -6.70 7.48 -23.67
N ARG A 290 -6.25 6.51 -22.84
CA ARG A 290 -4.84 6.22 -22.52
C ARG A 290 -4.28 5.04 -23.32
N LYS A 291 -4.73 4.85 -24.55
CA LYS A 291 -4.38 3.71 -25.42
C LYS A 291 -2.87 3.46 -25.49
N GLU A 292 -2.04 4.49 -25.70
CA GLU A 292 -0.58 4.31 -25.85
C GLU A 292 0.06 3.74 -24.57
N MET A 293 -0.38 4.20 -23.42
CA MET A 293 0.09 3.71 -22.11
C MET A 293 -0.32 2.26 -21.91
N ALA A 294 -1.61 1.96 -22.09
CA ALA A 294 -2.13 0.62 -21.97
C ALA A 294 -1.48 -0.36 -22.98
N GLN A 295 -1.23 0.06 -24.21
CA GLN A 295 -0.54 -0.77 -25.21
C GLN A 295 0.88 -1.13 -24.76
N THR A 296 1.63 -0.17 -24.24
CA THR A 296 3.01 -0.41 -23.75
C THR A 296 3.02 -1.37 -22.56
N SER A 297 2.10 -1.21 -21.63
CA SER A 297 1.88 -2.14 -20.50
C SER A 297 1.55 -3.55 -21.00
N LEU A 298 0.64 -3.68 -21.99
CA LEU A 298 0.28 -4.96 -22.60
C LEU A 298 1.43 -5.62 -23.34
N ASP A 299 2.36 -4.86 -23.91
CA ASP A 299 3.53 -5.42 -24.59
C ASP A 299 4.48 -6.14 -23.61
N ASN A 300 4.49 -5.73 -22.35
CA ASN A 300 5.19 -6.37 -21.23
C ASN A 300 4.38 -7.48 -20.55
N SER A 301 3.14 -7.71 -20.98
CA SER A 301 2.17 -8.59 -20.33
C SER A 301 2.13 -9.98 -20.91
N LYS A 302 1.64 -10.95 -20.13
CA LYS A 302 1.68 -12.38 -20.45
C LYS A 302 0.31 -13.01 -20.35
N PHE A 303 -0.07 -13.75 -21.40
CA PHE A 303 -1.30 -14.53 -21.47
C PHE A 303 -0.92 -16.00 -21.51
N ILE A 304 -1.36 -16.77 -20.52
CA ILE A 304 -0.83 -18.10 -20.25
C ILE A 304 -1.96 -19.13 -20.26
N LEU A 305 -1.79 -20.16 -21.06
CA LEU A 305 -2.66 -21.33 -21.10
C LEU A 305 -2.00 -22.45 -20.29
N VAL A 306 -2.68 -22.90 -19.24
CA VAL A 306 -2.25 -24.02 -18.40
C VAL A 306 -3.19 -25.20 -18.52
N LYS A 307 -2.83 -26.36 -17.95
CA LYS A 307 -3.64 -27.58 -18.08
C LYS A 307 -4.73 -27.69 -17.03
N THR A 308 -4.49 -27.15 -15.83
CA THR A 308 -5.38 -27.30 -14.69
C THR A 308 -5.44 -26.00 -13.89
N GLU A 309 -6.51 -25.83 -13.09
CA GLU A 309 -6.66 -24.71 -12.17
C GLU A 309 -5.60 -24.75 -11.05
N ASP A 310 -5.14 -25.94 -10.65
CA ASP A 310 -4.04 -26.07 -9.69
C ASP A 310 -2.73 -25.49 -10.27
N GLU A 311 -2.43 -25.73 -11.54
CA GLU A 311 -1.30 -25.08 -12.21
C GLU A 311 -1.49 -23.56 -12.28
N ALA A 312 -2.73 -23.08 -12.50
CA ALA A 312 -3.01 -21.65 -12.56
C ALA A 312 -2.75 -20.98 -11.20
N ILE A 313 -3.25 -21.56 -10.12
CA ILE A 313 -3.04 -21.05 -8.75
C ILE A 313 -1.57 -21.15 -8.33
N ASP A 314 -0.89 -22.24 -8.60
CA ASP A 314 0.54 -22.40 -8.28
C ASP A 314 1.40 -21.34 -9.00
N LEU A 315 1.12 -21.07 -10.27
CA LEU A 315 1.80 -20.05 -11.05
C LEU A 315 1.46 -18.63 -10.53
N CYS A 316 0.20 -18.36 -10.20
CA CYS A 316 -0.24 -17.12 -9.59
C CYS A 316 0.45 -16.89 -8.23
N ASN A 317 0.50 -17.89 -7.36
CA ASN A 317 1.19 -17.79 -6.07
C ASN A 317 2.71 -17.55 -6.25
N THR A 318 3.31 -18.08 -7.33
CA THR A 318 4.71 -17.82 -7.68
C THR A 318 4.90 -16.38 -8.17
N TYR A 319 3.94 -15.84 -8.91
CA TYR A 319 3.94 -14.46 -9.35
C TYR A 319 3.68 -13.49 -8.19
N ALA A 320 2.84 -13.85 -7.21
CA ALA A 320 2.47 -13.03 -6.07
C ALA A 320 1.98 -11.62 -6.47
N PRO A 321 0.84 -11.52 -7.16
CA PRO A 321 0.35 -10.27 -7.73
C PRO A 321 -0.11 -9.28 -6.67
N GLU A 322 -0.16 -8.01 -7.05
CA GLU A 322 -0.88 -6.96 -6.31
C GLU A 322 -2.37 -7.26 -6.25
N HIS A 323 -3.00 -7.37 -7.40
CA HIS A 323 -4.43 -7.71 -7.56
C HIS A 323 -4.58 -9.10 -8.17
N LEU A 324 -5.43 -9.93 -7.58
CA LEU A 324 -5.79 -11.24 -8.12
C LEU A 324 -7.30 -11.31 -8.38
N ILE A 325 -7.71 -11.54 -9.62
CA ILE A 325 -9.09 -11.80 -9.98
C ILE A 325 -9.25 -13.29 -10.28
N ILE A 326 -10.21 -13.96 -9.66
CA ILE A 326 -10.54 -15.37 -9.89
C ILE A 326 -11.92 -15.44 -10.54
N ALA A 327 -11.96 -15.50 -11.87
CA ALA A 327 -13.16 -15.56 -12.69
C ALA A 327 -13.44 -16.99 -13.16
N THR A 328 -13.64 -17.91 -12.22
CA THR A 328 -13.92 -19.33 -12.45
C THR A 328 -15.22 -19.75 -11.79
N ALA A 329 -15.76 -20.92 -12.17
CA ALA A 329 -16.95 -21.48 -11.53
C ALA A 329 -16.70 -21.79 -10.05
N ASP A 330 -15.55 -22.36 -9.73
CA ASP A 330 -15.16 -22.81 -8.39
C ASP A 330 -14.26 -21.79 -7.67
N TYR A 331 -14.49 -20.47 -7.87
CA TYR A 331 -13.66 -19.41 -7.33
C TYR A 331 -13.47 -19.45 -5.81
N GLU A 332 -14.46 -19.89 -5.03
CA GLU A 332 -14.34 -20.03 -3.57
C GLU A 332 -13.32 -21.11 -3.18
N GLN A 333 -13.32 -22.25 -3.90
CA GLN A 333 -12.37 -23.34 -3.63
C GLN A 333 -10.95 -22.96 -4.06
N LEU A 334 -10.81 -22.21 -5.15
CA LEU A 334 -9.52 -21.70 -5.59
C LEU A 334 -8.98 -20.63 -4.65
N ALA A 335 -9.85 -19.79 -4.09
CA ALA A 335 -9.46 -18.77 -3.12
C ALA A 335 -8.78 -19.35 -1.89
N GLU A 336 -9.21 -20.53 -1.41
CA GLU A 336 -8.58 -21.22 -0.28
C GLU A 336 -7.13 -21.67 -0.55
N LYS A 337 -6.73 -21.75 -1.83
CA LYS A 337 -5.37 -22.11 -2.24
C LYS A 337 -4.48 -20.89 -2.48
N VAL A 338 -5.02 -19.67 -2.40
CA VAL A 338 -4.26 -18.45 -2.55
C VAL A 338 -3.43 -18.21 -1.29
N VAL A 339 -2.13 -18.08 -1.45
CA VAL A 339 -1.19 -17.78 -0.35
C VAL A 339 -0.41 -16.48 -0.57
N ASN A 340 -0.37 -15.98 -1.81
CA ASN A 340 0.41 -14.80 -2.17
C ASN A 340 -0.39 -13.90 -3.13
N ALA A 341 -1.06 -12.88 -2.57
CA ALA A 341 -1.69 -11.80 -3.33
C ALA A 341 -1.89 -10.58 -2.41
N GLY A 342 -1.92 -9.39 -2.98
CA GLY A 342 -2.23 -8.17 -2.22
C GLY A 342 -3.72 -8.06 -1.90
N SER A 343 -4.58 -8.27 -2.90
CA SER A 343 -6.05 -8.33 -2.77
C SER A 343 -6.63 -9.34 -3.75
N VAL A 344 -7.76 -9.99 -3.38
CA VAL A 344 -8.39 -11.04 -4.20
C VAL A 344 -9.85 -10.70 -4.48
N PHE A 345 -10.25 -10.80 -5.75
CA PHE A 345 -11.59 -10.52 -6.27
C PHE A 345 -12.21 -11.81 -6.79
N LEU A 346 -13.41 -12.14 -6.32
CA LEU A 346 -14.00 -13.46 -6.51
C LEU A 346 -15.22 -13.45 -7.44
N GLY A 347 -15.14 -14.23 -8.51
CA GLY A 347 -16.20 -14.43 -9.49
C GLY A 347 -16.32 -13.31 -10.52
N ASN A 348 -17.16 -13.53 -11.55
CA ASN A 348 -17.32 -12.61 -12.67
C ASN A 348 -17.91 -11.23 -12.32
N CYS A 349 -18.51 -11.07 -11.14
CA CYS A 349 -19.08 -9.80 -10.70
C CYS A 349 -18.11 -8.92 -9.90
N ALA A 350 -17.00 -9.47 -9.46
CA ALA A 350 -15.99 -8.75 -8.70
C ALA A 350 -14.90 -8.24 -9.66
N CYS A 351 -14.68 -6.93 -9.66
CA CYS A 351 -13.66 -6.28 -10.47
C CYS A 351 -12.67 -5.51 -9.59
N GLU A 352 -11.45 -5.31 -10.09
CA GLU A 352 -10.41 -4.51 -9.45
C GLU A 352 -10.92 -3.11 -9.09
N SER A 353 -11.58 -2.44 -10.03
CA SER A 353 -12.12 -1.09 -9.83
C SER A 353 -13.10 -0.99 -8.64
N ALA A 354 -13.84 -2.06 -8.31
CA ALA A 354 -14.70 -2.04 -7.12
C ALA A 354 -13.86 -1.94 -5.85
N GLY A 355 -12.75 -2.67 -5.76
CA GLY A 355 -11.80 -2.61 -4.66
C GLY A 355 -11.08 -1.28 -4.57
N ASP A 356 -10.69 -0.73 -5.70
CA ASP A 356 -9.93 0.52 -5.80
C ASP A 356 -10.74 1.74 -5.36
N TYR A 357 -12.05 1.69 -5.50
CA TYR A 357 -12.87 2.86 -5.22
C TYR A 357 -13.84 2.70 -4.04
N ALA A 358 -14.61 1.61 -3.95
CA ALA A 358 -15.81 1.64 -3.12
C ALA A 358 -16.18 0.36 -2.36
N SER A 359 -15.58 -0.81 -2.60
CA SER A 359 -15.96 -2.05 -1.91
C SER A 359 -15.60 -2.05 -0.41
N GLY A 360 -14.56 -1.29 -0.03
CA GLY A 360 -14.14 -1.13 1.36
C GLY A 360 -12.75 -1.67 1.69
N THR A 361 -12.18 -2.55 0.87
CA THR A 361 -10.77 -2.98 1.00
C THR A 361 -9.82 -1.84 0.64
N ASN A 362 -8.54 -2.01 0.93
CA ASN A 362 -7.52 -0.98 0.63
C ASN A 362 -6.81 -1.31 -0.67
N HIS A 363 -6.63 -0.31 -1.53
CA HIS A 363 -5.92 -0.46 -2.79
C HIS A 363 -4.42 -0.14 -2.71
N THR A 364 -3.91 0.31 -1.56
CA THR A 364 -2.47 0.48 -1.38
C THR A 364 -1.87 -0.86 -1.00
N LEU A 365 -1.44 -1.59 -1.99
CA LEU A 365 -1.07 -3.00 -1.94
C LEU A 365 0.42 -3.20 -2.26
N PRO A 366 1.03 -4.31 -1.82
CA PRO A 366 2.38 -4.66 -2.21
C PRO A 366 2.41 -5.11 -3.67
N THR A 367 3.30 -4.50 -4.45
CA THR A 367 3.54 -4.83 -5.85
C THR A 367 4.87 -5.55 -6.01
N HIS A 368 5.29 -5.87 -7.23
CA HIS A 368 6.61 -6.41 -7.54
C HIS A 368 7.00 -7.67 -6.74
N GLY A 369 5.99 -8.54 -6.48
CA GLY A 369 6.19 -9.76 -5.70
C GLY A 369 6.31 -9.54 -4.19
N TYR A 370 6.23 -8.31 -3.70
CA TYR A 370 6.29 -8.05 -2.26
C TYR A 370 5.09 -8.63 -1.49
N ALA A 371 4.02 -9.05 -2.17
CA ALA A 371 2.92 -9.80 -1.56
C ALA A 371 3.36 -11.13 -0.91
N LEU A 372 4.56 -11.64 -1.24
CA LEU A 372 5.19 -12.76 -0.54
C LEU A 372 5.47 -12.49 0.95
N ALA A 373 5.64 -11.22 1.35
CA ALA A 373 6.10 -10.86 2.69
C ALA A 373 5.42 -9.63 3.30
N TYR A 374 4.75 -8.82 2.50
CA TYR A 374 4.10 -7.59 2.95
C TYR A 374 2.59 -7.65 2.75
N ASN A 375 1.87 -7.07 3.68
CA ASN A 375 0.43 -6.86 3.59
C ASN A 375 0.12 -5.55 2.87
N GLY A 376 -1.04 -5.45 2.24
CA GLY A 376 -1.64 -4.17 1.89
C GLY A 376 -1.87 -3.30 3.12
N VAL A 377 -2.07 -2.00 2.90
CA VAL A 377 -2.38 -1.06 3.99
C VAL A 377 -3.66 -1.50 4.70
N ASN A 378 -3.58 -1.61 6.00
CA ASN A 378 -4.67 -2.02 6.88
C ASN A 378 -4.58 -1.25 8.21
N LEU A 379 -5.47 -1.53 9.15
CA LEU A 379 -5.48 -0.81 10.43
C LEU A 379 -4.20 -1.01 11.24
N ASP A 380 -3.60 -2.21 11.19
CA ASP A 380 -2.33 -2.50 11.87
C ASP A 380 -1.15 -1.70 11.30
N SER A 381 -1.24 -1.24 10.04
CA SER A 381 -0.22 -0.39 9.44
C SER A 381 -0.03 0.94 10.18
N TYR A 382 -1.08 1.41 10.87
CA TYR A 382 -1.12 2.65 11.65
C TYR A 382 -0.93 2.44 13.15
N ASN A 383 -0.74 1.20 13.58
CA ASN A 383 -0.64 0.83 14.98
C ASN A 383 0.71 0.18 15.32
N ARG A 384 1.10 0.32 16.57
CA ARG A 384 2.19 -0.44 17.19
C ARG A 384 1.61 -1.32 18.27
N LYS A 385 2.02 -2.58 18.35
CA LYS A 385 1.64 -3.49 19.40
C LYS A 385 2.73 -3.50 20.47
N ILE A 386 2.41 -2.95 21.64
CA ILE A 386 3.32 -2.87 22.79
C ILE A 386 3.01 -4.06 23.71
N THR A 387 4.04 -4.80 24.06
CA THR A 387 3.92 -5.93 25.01
C THR A 387 4.00 -5.44 26.44
N PHE A 388 3.17 -6.03 27.29
CA PHE A 388 3.16 -5.82 28.73
C PHE A 388 3.33 -7.15 29.43
N GLN A 389 4.04 -7.14 30.57
CA GLN A 389 4.27 -8.28 31.41
C GLN A 389 4.05 -7.89 32.86
N HIS A 390 3.35 -8.73 33.60
CA HIS A 390 3.16 -8.60 35.04
C HIS A 390 3.52 -9.91 35.73
N LEU A 391 4.41 -9.84 36.72
CA LEU A 391 4.82 -10.96 37.56
C LEU A 391 4.41 -10.69 39.00
N THR A 392 3.77 -11.68 39.60
CA THR A 392 3.58 -11.75 41.06
C THR A 392 4.77 -12.46 41.71
N GLU A 393 4.79 -12.50 43.07
CA GLU A 393 5.78 -13.32 43.79
C GLU A 393 5.74 -14.78 43.38
N GLU A 394 4.53 -15.33 43.16
CA GLU A 394 4.36 -16.68 42.67
C GLU A 394 5.01 -16.86 41.29
N GLY A 395 4.80 -15.91 40.38
CA GLY A 395 5.45 -15.90 39.07
C GLY A 395 6.98 -15.89 39.18
N ILE A 396 7.54 -15.09 40.10
CA ILE A 396 9.00 -15.08 40.36
C ILE A 396 9.46 -16.46 40.85
N ARG A 397 8.72 -17.11 41.75
CA ARG A 397 9.07 -18.48 42.20
C ARG A 397 9.03 -19.48 41.05
N ASN A 398 8.07 -19.36 40.15
CA ASN A 398 7.86 -20.31 39.06
C ASN A 398 8.90 -20.19 37.94
N ILE A 399 9.28 -18.97 37.53
CA ILE A 399 10.22 -18.78 36.38
C ILE A 399 11.63 -18.30 36.78
N GLY A 400 11.81 -17.85 38.03
CA GLY A 400 13.03 -17.15 38.43
C GLY A 400 14.31 -17.97 38.24
N ASN A 401 14.30 -19.26 38.63
CA ASN A 401 15.47 -20.14 38.45
C ASN A 401 15.78 -20.40 36.98
N ALA A 402 14.74 -20.54 36.12
CA ALA A 402 14.96 -20.72 34.69
C ALA A 402 15.59 -19.48 34.07
N VAL A 403 15.13 -18.26 34.42
CA VAL A 403 15.70 -17.02 33.96
C VAL A 403 17.15 -16.86 34.37
N VAL A 404 17.50 -17.16 35.64
CA VAL A 404 18.88 -17.10 36.14
C VAL A 404 19.76 -18.06 35.35
N THR A 405 19.33 -19.33 35.23
CA THR A 405 20.10 -20.38 34.54
C THR A 405 20.34 -19.99 33.05
N MET A 406 19.32 -19.51 32.34
CA MET A 406 19.46 -19.11 30.93
C MET A 406 20.44 -17.96 30.79
N ALA A 407 20.29 -16.91 31.62
CA ALA A 407 21.14 -15.72 31.53
C ALA A 407 22.61 -16.03 31.85
N GLU A 408 22.88 -16.94 32.86
CA GLU A 408 24.21 -17.40 33.16
C GLU A 408 24.86 -18.17 32.01
N ASN A 409 24.08 -19.05 31.34
CA ASN A 409 24.58 -19.81 30.20
C ASN A 409 24.82 -18.92 28.95
N GLU A 410 24.11 -17.78 28.82
CA GLU A 410 24.36 -16.74 27.84
C GLU A 410 25.50 -15.79 28.26
N GLN A 411 26.11 -15.99 29.42
CA GLN A 411 27.16 -15.14 30.00
C GLN A 411 26.69 -13.69 30.28
N LEU A 412 25.39 -13.51 30.56
CA LEU A 412 24.75 -12.24 30.86
C LEU A 412 24.51 -12.10 32.37
N GLU A 413 25.60 -11.96 33.15
CA GLU A 413 25.54 -11.97 34.64
C GLU A 413 24.65 -10.86 35.22
N ALA A 414 24.57 -9.69 34.60
CA ALA A 414 23.67 -8.62 35.05
C ALA A 414 22.20 -9.01 34.92
N HIS A 415 21.82 -9.74 33.87
CA HIS A 415 20.47 -10.27 33.68
C HIS A 415 20.17 -11.36 34.73
N ALA A 416 21.09 -12.29 34.94
CA ALA A 416 20.98 -13.31 35.98
C ALA A 416 20.80 -12.69 37.36
N ASN A 417 21.62 -11.69 37.71
CA ASN A 417 21.56 -11.00 38.98
C ASN A 417 20.26 -10.24 39.20
N ALA A 418 19.70 -9.62 38.14
CA ALA A 418 18.43 -8.91 38.22
C ALA A 418 17.28 -9.83 38.69
N MET A 419 17.24 -11.06 38.21
CA MET A 419 16.25 -12.07 38.69
C MET A 419 16.65 -12.71 40.00
N ARG A 420 17.92 -13.06 40.23
CA ARG A 420 18.46 -13.66 41.45
C ARG A 420 18.15 -12.82 42.68
N LEU A 421 18.27 -11.53 42.63
CA LEU A 421 17.90 -10.61 43.72
C LEU A 421 16.42 -10.73 44.08
N ARG A 422 15.54 -10.81 43.08
CA ARG A 422 14.09 -10.99 43.32
C ARG A 422 13.76 -12.34 43.92
N VAL A 423 14.34 -13.42 43.40
CA VAL A 423 14.19 -14.78 43.98
C VAL A 423 14.67 -14.83 45.44
N ASN A 424 15.78 -14.18 45.74
CA ASN A 424 16.35 -14.15 47.10
C ASN A 424 15.51 -13.31 48.08
N SER A 425 14.82 -12.26 47.57
CA SER A 425 13.94 -11.45 48.43
C SER A 425 12.65 -12.19 48.87
N LEU A 426 12.34 -13.32 48.25
CA LEU A 426 11.17 -14.16 48.59
C LEU A 426 11.48 -15.35 49.48
N LYS A 427 12.71 -15.50 49.87
CA LYS A 427 13.15 -16.51 50.88
C LYS A 427 13.03 -15.92 52.27
#